data_279466f8fc9626b1979d194e6be2a349
#
_entry.id   279466f8fc9626b1979d194e6be2a349
#
_cell.length_a   1.000
_cell.length_b   1.000
_cell.length_c   1.000
_cell.angle_alpha   90.00
_cell.angle_beta   90.00
_cell.angle_gamma   90.00
#
_symmetry.space_group_name_H-M   'P 1'
#
loop_
_entity.id
_entity.type
_entity.pdbx_description
1 polymer ?
#
loop_
_entity_poly.entity_id
_entity_poly.type
_entity_poly.pdbx_seq_one_letter_code
_entity_poly.pdbx_strand_id
1 'polypeptide(L)'
;MSYLKKLKLISIFILTSLIFVSTANAKYASFVINENTKRIYHNTNADTRNYPASLTKIMTLYMIFDALKSKKVSMNTKFKVSKRATRQPPSKLNLAAGSKITVKNAILALITKSANDVATVVAENLGKSERNFAKLMTKKAKKLGMNRTIFKNASGLPNRGQLSTARDMATLGMAIRKNHPNLFKLFKTKSFVYKGIKYTNHNNLLGSYSGTDGIKTGYTNASGFNLVASVERNGQRIIGVVFGGKKARSRDKHMIKLLNKYFKTVPSKPLVRMAKPSELPKNRPKLAVVDKNVKSFSIPSKIVNLSSSNSLQDEWFIQIGAFKNRLNAHKAARNARNIVPEQLGNLPASLSKITKTNDENKSLEYLWRVRFIELAEYQARSVCAELWTSGLSCIPLPSNNKS
;
A
#
# COMPACT_ATOMS: atom_id res chain seq x y z
N MET A 1 -51.60 -55.59 0.83
CA MET A 1 -51.71 -54.13 0.97
C MET A 1 -50.50 -53.47 1.74
N SER A 2 -49.61 -54.21 2.35
CA SER A 2 -48.52 -53.66 3.18
C SER A 2 -47.28 -53.21 2.38
N TYR A 3 -46.87 -53.92 1.34
CA TYR A 3 -45.62 -53.67 0.59
C TYR A 3 -45.69 -52.40 -0.29
N LEU A 4 -46.80 -52.15 -0.95
CA LEU A 4 -46.99 -50.94 -1.79
C LEU A 4 -47.01 -49.63 -0.97
N LYS A 5 -47.50 -49.68 0.28
CA LYS A 5 -47.45 -48.53 1.20
C LYS A 5 -46.02 -48.21 1.65
N LYS A 6 -45.20 -49.27 1.94
CA LYS A 6 -43.78 -49.11 2.30
C LYS A 6 -42.94 -48.55 1.12
N LEU A 7 -43.18 -49.02 -0.11
CA LEU A 7 -42.49 -48.47 -1.30
C LEU A 7 -42.83 -47.00 -1.55
N LYS A 8 -44.07 -46.57 -1.38
CA LYS A 8 -44.47 -45.16 -1.52
C LYS A 8 -43.86 -44.28 -0.45
N LEU A 9 -43.72 -44.73 0.80
CA LEU A 9 -43.08 -44.01 1.88
C LEU A 9 -41.56 -43.84 1.65
N ILE A 10 -40.86 -44.87 1.16
CA ILE A 10 -39.46 -44.83 0.81
C ILE A 10 -39.21 -43.89 -0.39
N SER A 11 -40.08 -43.92 -1.41
CA SER A 11 -39.98 -43.00 -2.56
C SER A 11 -40.17 -41.54 -2.17
N ILE A 12 -41.07 -41.22 -1.24
CA ILE A 12 -41.31 -39.86 -0.73
C ILE A 12 -40.12 -39.38 0.11
N PHE A 13 -39.48 -40.29 0.90
CA PHE A 13 -38.30 -39.94 1.71
C PHE A 13 -37.05 -39.68 0.85
N ILE A 14 -36.89 -40.39 -0.28
CA ILE A 14 -35.82 -40.17 -1.26
C ILE A 14 -36.02 -38.85 -2.03
N LEU A 15 -37.28 -38.53 -2.37
CA LEU A 15 -37.64 -37.31 -3.12
C LEU A 15 -37.47 -36.04 -2.25
N THR A 16 -37.70 -36.11 -0.95
CA THR A 16 -37.55 -34.99 -0.02
C THR A 16 -36.10 -34.74 0.37
N SER A 17 -35.19 -35.73 0.28
CA SER A 17 -33.75 -35.56 0.56
C SER A 17 -32.97 -34.86 -0.60
N LEU A 18 -33.56 -34.75 -1.77
CA LEU A 18 -32.92 -34.13 -2.97
C LEU A 18 -33.06 -32.60 -3.09
N ILE A 19 -33.78 -31.94 -2.16
CA ILE A 19 -34.13 -30.50 -2.32
C ILE A 19 -33.24 -29.54 -1.54
N PHE A 20 -32.25 -29.99 -0.75
CA PHE A 20 -31.29 -29.10 -0.13
C PHE A 20 -29.98 -28.95 -0.92
N VAL A 21 -30.07 -28.60 -2.19
CA VAL A 21 -28.95 -27.95 -2.87
C VAL A 21 -28.87 -26.52 -2.33
N SER A 22 -28.21 -26.31 -1.22
CA SER A 22 -27.80 -24.99 -0.77
C SER A 22 -26.97 -24.36 -1.89
N THR A 23 -27.59 -23.51 -2.70
CA THR A 23 -26.84 -22.60 -3.56
C THR A 23 -25.95 -21.77 -2.65
N ALA A 24 -24.65 -22.04 -2.67
CA ALA A 24 -23.65 -21.25 -1.94
C ALA A 24 -23.63 -19.85 -2.57
N ASN A 25 -24.58 -19.00 -2.16
CA ASN A 25 -24.59 -17.61 -2.57
C ASN A 25 -23.33 -16.93 -2.05
N ALA A 26 -22.65 -16.19 -2.92
CA ALA A 26 -21.53 -15.36 -2.57
C ALA A 26 -21.93 -14.44 -1.40
N LYS A 27 -21.27 -14.63 -0.23
CA LYS A 27 -21.55 -13.80 0.95
C LYS A 27 -21.01 -12.40 0.71
N TYR A 28 -21.91 -11.41 0.72
CA TYR A 28 -21.50 -10.01 0.62
C TYR A 28 -20.71 -9.60 1.84
N ALA A 29 -19.56 -8.94 1.60
CA ALA A 29 -18.79 -8.26 2.64
C ALA A 29 -18.11 -7.02 2.07
N SER A 30 -17.96 -5.98 2.89
CA SER A 30 -17.22 -4.78 2.49
C SER A 30 -16.52 -4.12 3.67
N PHE A 31 -15.39 -3.49 3.38
CA PHE A 31 -14.56 -2.85 4.39
C PHE A 31 -13.83 -1.66 3.78
N VAL A 32 -13.78 -0.54 4.52
CA VAL A 32 -13.06 0.68 4.12
C VAL A 32 -12.27 1.21 5.30
N ILE A 33 -10.98 1.39 5.09
CA ILE A 33 -10.05 1.84 6.12
C ILE A 33 -9.11 2.92 5.56
N ASN A 34 -8.82 3.93 6.37
CA ASN A 34 -7.72 4.84 6.10
C ASN A 34 -6.39 4.17 6.45
N GLU A 35 -5.46 4.14 5.51
CA GLU A 35 -4.18 3.47 5.72
C GLU A 35 -3.30 4.19 6.73
N ASN A 36 -3.35 5.52 6.78
CA ASN A 36 -2.50 6.33 7.65
C ASN A 36 -3.01 6.28 9.12
N THR A 37 -4.27 6.62 9.32
CA THR A 37 -4.87 6.74 10.67
C THR A 37 -5.41 5.43 11.23
N LYS A 38 -5.51 4.37 10.40
CA LYS A 38 -6.18 3.09 10.72
C LYS A 38 -7.66 3.22 11.08
N ARG A 39 -8.25 4.39 10.89
CA ARG A 39 -9.69 4.60 11.13
C ARG A 39 -10.52 3.80 10.13
N ILE A 40 -11.47 3.04 10.65
CA ILE A 40 -12.42 2.26 9.87
C ILE A 40 -13.62 3.16 9.54
N TYR A 41 -13.93 3.30 8.27
CA TYR A 41 -15.04 4.12 7.78
C TYR A 41 -16.26 3.30 7.34
N HIS A 42 -16.03 2.03 7.05
CA HIS A 42 -17.10 1.11 6.70
C HIS A 42 -16.70 -0.32 7.06
N ASN A 43 -17.67 -1.03 7.66
CA ASN A 43 -17.52 -2.42 8.05
C ASN A 43 -18.87 -3.13 7.92
N THR A 44 -19.00 -3.99 6.91
CA THR A 44 -20.16 -4.88 6.76
C THR A 44 -19.65 -6.27 6.51
N ASN A 45 -19.93 -7.21 7.41
CA ASN A 45 -19.50 -8.60 7.34
C ASN A 45 -17.98 -8.74 7.07
N ALA A 46 -17.16 -7.75 7.49
CA ALA A 46 -15.76 -7.67 7.09
C ALA A 46 -14.92 -8.86 7.56
N ASP A 47 -15.35 -9.57 8.58
CA ASP A 47 -14.67 -10.74 9.14
C ASP A 47 -15.29 -12.09 8.69
N THR A 48 -16.33 -12.04 7.85
CA THR A 48 -16.91 -13.24 7.25
C THR A 48 -15.94 -13.86 6.25
N ARG A 49 -15.70 -15.17 6.37
CA ARG A 49 -14.86 -15.91 5.42
C ARG A 49 -15.54 -16.03 4.07
N ASN A 50 -14.85 -15.57 3.05
CA ASN A 50 -15.26 -15.57 1.65
C ASN A 50 -14.19 -16.19 0.77
N TYR A 51 -14.55 -16.61 -0.44
CA TYR A 51 -13.60 -17.03 -1.46
C TYR A 51 -12.93 -15.79 -2.07
N PRO A 52 -11.60 -15.62 -1.95
CA PRO A 52 -10.93 -14.43 -2.46
C PRO A 52 -10.88 -14.35 -3.98
N ALA A 53 -11.10 -15.47 -4.68
CA ALA A 53 -10.88 -15.56 -6.12
C ALA A 53 -9.52 -14.97 -6.50
N SER A 54 -9.41 -14.22 -7.61
CA SER A 54 -8.14 -13.63 -8.04
C SER A 54 -7.56 -12.52 -7.15
N LEU A 55 -8.24 -12.12 -6.06
CA LEU A 55 -7.59 -11.29 -5.03
C LEU A 55 -6.40 -12.02 -4.39
N THR A 56 -6.40 -13.36 -4.41
CA THR A 56 -5.26 -14.22 -4.03
C THR A 56 -3.95 -13.79 -4.67
N LYS A 57 -4.01 -13.30 -5.92
CA LYS A 57 -2.81 -12.86 -6.66
C LYS A 57 -2.12 -11.64 -6.04
N ILE A 58 -2.78 -10.91 -5.14
CA ILE A 58 -2.11 -9.86 -4.35
C ILE A 58 -1.03 -10.48 -3.47
N MET A 59 -1.32 -11.64 -2.82
CA MET A 59 -0.32 -12.36 -2.04
C MET A 59 0.75 -12.98 -2.93
N THR A 60 0.40 -13.50 -4.10
CA THR A 60 1.38 -14.01 -5.07
C THR A 60 2.35 -12.90 -5.50
N LEU A 61 1.85 -11.71 -5.79
CA LEU A 61 2.66 -10.51 -6.08
C LEU A 61 3.50 -10.09 -4.88
N TYR A 62 2.95 -10.13 -3.67
CA TYR A 62 3.70 -9.86 -2.45
C TYR A 62 4.92 -10.77 -2.31
N MET A 63 4.75 -12.07 -2.55
CA MET A 63 5.83 -13.05 -2.49
C MET A 63 6.90 -12.83 -3.58
N ILE A 64 6.50 -12.40 -4.79
CA ILE A 64 7.46 -11.99 -5.83
C ILE A 64 8.22 -10.75 -5.38
N PHE A 65 7.54 -9.76 -4.81
CA PHE A 65 8.15 -8.51 -4.33
C PHE A 65 9.13 -8.77 -3.19
N ASP A 66 8.81 -9.71 -2.28
CA ASP A 66 9.77 -10.16 -1.26
C ASP A 66 11.01 -10.82 -1.89
N ALA A 67 10.82 -11.65 -2.93
CA ALA A 67 11.92 -12.30 -3.63
C ALA A 67 12.82 -11.30 -4.38
N LEU A 68 12.24 -10.24 -4.96
CA LEU A 68 12.98 -9.14 -5.58
C LEU A 68 13.74 -8.33 -4.51
N LYS A 69 13.09 -7.98 -3.39
CA LYS A 69 13.69 -7.23 -2.29
C LYS A 69 14.88 -7.98 -1.67
N SER A 70 14.76 -9.30 -1.53
CA SER A 70 15.84 -10.17 -1.01
C SER A 70 16.87 -10.57 -2.06
N LYS A 71 16.81 -10.00 -3.29
CA LYS A 71 17.70 -10.31 -4.41
C LYS A 71 17.74 -11.79 -4.83
N LYS A 72 16.77 -12.61 -4.41
CA LYS A 72 16.61 -14.00 -4.87
C LYS A 72 16.28 -14.10 -6.35
N VAL A 73 15.63 -13.09 -6.88
CA VAL A 73 15.34 -12.91 -8.30
C VAL A 73 15.51 -11.45 -8.69
N SER A 74 15.67 -11.18 -9.99
CA SER A 74 15.63 -9.83 -10.59
C SER A 74 14.44 -9.71 -11.53
N MET A 75 14.16 -8.53 -12.03
CA MET A 75 13.11 -8.31 -13.04
C MET A 75 13.35 -9.10 -14.32
N ASN A 76 14.62 -9.36 -14.66
CA ASN A 76 15.05 -10.10 -15.86
C ASN A 76 15.15 -11.61 -15.63
N THR A 77 15.05 -12.09 -14.40
CA THR A 77 15.04 -13.53 -14.10
C THR A 77 13.94 -14.21 -14.89
N LYS A 78 14.25 -15.31 -15.57
CA LYS A 78 13.33 -16.07 -16.42
C LYS A 78 12.80 -17.28 -15.65
N PHE A 79 11.49 -17.33 -15.42
CA PHE A 79 10.78 -18.47 -14.84
C PHE A 79 10.43 -19.48 -15.91
N LYS A 80 10.67 -20.78 -15.66
CA LYS A 80 10.34 -21.87 -16.55
C LYS A 80 8.84 -22.20 -16.47
N VAL A 81 8.21 -22.41 -17.60
CA VAL A 81 6.77 -22.75 -17.71
C VAL A 81 6.62 -24.26 -17.75
N SER A 82 5.90 -24.82 -16.77
CA SER A 82 5.61 -26.26 -16.69
C SER A 82 4.41 -26.65 -17.55
N LYS A 83 4.27 -27.94 -17.86
CA LYS A 83 3.05 -28.53 -18.46
C LYS A 83 1.82 -28.28 -17.58
N ARG A 84 1.96 -28.25 -16.23
CA ARG A 84 0.88 -27.95 -15.28
C ARG A 84 0.39 -26.50 -15.43
N ALA A 85 1.29 -25.54 -15.53
CA ALA A 85 0.94 -24.13 -15.69
C ALA A 85 0.13 -23.89 -16.97
N THR A 86 0.46 -24.54 -18.08
CA THR A 86 -0.26 -24.36 -19.36
C THR A 86 -1.70 -24.88 -19.33
N ARG A 87 -2.01 -25.85 -18.45
CA ARG A 87 -3.35 -26.44 -18.29
C ARG A 87 -4.27 -25.60 -17.40
N GLN A 88 -3.78 -24.50 -16.83
CA GLN A 88 -4.64 -23.67 -15.97
C GLN A 88 -5.81 -23.09 -16.77
N PRO A 89 -7.02 -23.05 -16.19
CA PRO A 89 -8.18 -22.46 -16.85
C PRO A 89 -8.01 -20.94 -17.02
N PRO A 90 -8.79 -20.31 -17.93
CA PRO A 90 -8.78 -18.86 -18.10
C PRO A 90 -9.13 -18.11 -16.78
N SER A 91 -8.63 -16.91 -16.57
CA SER A 91 -7.85 -16.01 -17.45
C SER A 91 -6.36 -16.42 -17.47
N LYS A 92 -5.72 -16.41 -18.63
CA LYS A 92 -4.31 -16.84 -18.80
C LYS A 92 -3.64 -16.15 -20.00
N LEU A 93 -2.31 -16.22 -20.09
CA LEU A 93 -1.52 -15.74 -21.22
C LEU A 93 -1.40 -16.78 -22.34
N ASN A 94 -1.81 -18.04 -22.12
CA ASN A 94 -1.60 -19.19 -23.00
C ASN A 94 -0.08 -19.46 -23.22
N LEU A 95 0.68 -19.53 -22.13
CA LEU A 95 2.09 -19.83 -22.18
C LEU A 95 2.33 -21.25 -22.73
N ALA A 96 3.38 -21.44 -23.54
CA ALA A 96 3.81 -22.76 -24.02
C ALA A 96 4.64 -23.50 -22.96
N ALA A 97 4.45 -24.80 -22.80
CA ALA A 97 5.27 -25.63 -21.91
C ALA A 97 6.75 -25.60 -22.36
N GLY A 98 7.66 -25.57 -21.39
CA GLY A 98 9.10 -25.44 -21.63
C GLY A 98 9.58 -24.01 -21.93
N SER A 99 8.67 -23.10 -22.30
CA SER A 99 9.03 -21.69 -22.52
C SER A 99 9.40 -20.98 -21.20
N LYS A 100 9.89 -19.76 -21.30
CA LYS A 100 10.28 -18.94 -20.16
C LYS A 100 9.55 -17.60 -20.20
N ILE A 101 9.20 -17.06 -19.01
CA ILE A 101 8.65 -15.72 -18.83
C ILE A 101 9.51 -14.94 -17.83
N THR A 102 9.82 -13.67 -18.10
CA THR A 102 10.56 -12.83 -17.14
C THR A 102 9.70 -12.49 -15.93
N VAL A 103 10.33 -12.25 -14.78
CA VAL A 103 9.66 -11.79 -13.56
C VAL A 103 8.88 -10.49 -13.83
N LYS A 104 9.44 -9.54 -14.60
CA LYS A 104 8.76 -8.31 -15.04
C LYS A 104 7.44 -8.61 -15.74
N ASN A 105 7.46 -9.46 -16.76
CA ASN A 105 6.26 -9.84 -17.51
C ASN A 105 5.27 -10.65 -16.67
N ALA A 106 5.76 -11.50 -15.76
CA ALA A 106 4.92 -12.24 -14.84
C ALA A 106 4.14 -11.29 -13.90
N ILE A 107 4.79 -10.28 -13.33
CA ILE A 107 4.14 -9.25 -12.50
C ILE A 107 3.06 -8.52 -13.31
N LEU A 108 3.39 -8.02 -14.51
CA LEU A 108 2.44 -7.29 -15.34
C LEU A 108 1.24 -8.15 -15.74
N ALA A 109 1.47 -9.42 -16.08
CA ALA A 109 0.39 -10.36 -16.39
C ALA A 109 -0.53 -10.67 -15.19
N LEU A 110 0.03 -10.81 -13.99
CA LEU A 110 -0.76 -11.01 -12.76
C LEU A 110 -1.62 -9.78 -12.43
N ILE A 111 -1.08 -8.58 -12.62
CA ILE A 111 -1.77 -7.32 -12.33
C ILE A 111 -2.89 -7.07 -13.34
N THR A 112 -2.60 -7.12 -14.64
CA THR A 112 -3.54 -6.70 -15.69
C THR A 112 -4.46 -7.83 -16.13
N LYS A 113 -3.91 -8.90 -16.71
CA LYS A 113 -4.66 -10.05 -17.23
C LYS A 113 -5.16 -10.98 -16.13
N SER A 114 -4.62 -10.89 -14.91
CA SER A 114 -4.95 -11.83 -13.83
C SER A 114 -4.63 -13.28 -14.20
N ALA A 115 -3.51 -13.52 -14.90
CA ALA A 115 -3.17 -14.77 -15.56
C ALA A 115 -2.97 -15.92 -14.57
N ASN A 116 -3.75 -17.01 -14.71
CA ASN A 116 -3.71 -18.17 -13.82
C ASN A 116 -2.49 -19.05 -14.11
N ASP A 117 -2.14 -19.23 -15.38
CA ASP A 117 -0.94 -19.94 -15.81
C ASP A 117 0.33 -19.29 -15.23
N VAL A 118 0.41 -17.94 -15.29
CA VAL A 118 1.52 -17.20 -14.71
C VAL A 118 1.58 -17.32 -13.19
N ALA A 119 0.44 -17.35 -12.50
CA ALA A 119 0.39 -17.55 -11.05
C ALA A 119 0.99 -18.94 -10.67
N THR A 120 0.66 -19.99 -11.42
CA THR A 120 1.24 -21.32 -11.22
C THR A 120 2.74 -21.33 -11.56
N VAL A 121 3.18 -20.66 -12.66
CA VAL A 121 4.61 -20.50 -12.98
C VAL A 121 5.37 -19.87 -11.81
N VAL A 122 4.87 -18.77 -11.28
CA VAL A 122 5.48 -18.09 -10.12
C VAL A 122 5.57 -19.02 -8.90
N ALA A 123 4.48 -19.72 -8.61
CA ALA A 123 4.41 -20.61 -7.47
C ALA A 123 5.43 -21.77 -7.57
N GLU A 124 5.58 -22.37 -8.73
CA GLU A 124 6.52 -23.47 -8.96
C GLU A 124 7.98 -22.99 -8.90
N ASN A 125 8.30 -21.82 -9.48
CA ASN A 125 9.67 -21.30 -9.50
C ASN A 125 10.12 -20.75 -8.14
N LEU A 126 9.22 -20.15 -7.35
CA LEU A 126 9.57 -19.60 -6.03
C LEU A 126 9.35 -20.60 -4.89
N GLY A 127 8.41 -21.53 -5.04
CA GLY A 127 8.01 -22.46 -4.01
C GLY A 127 8.34 -23.93 -4.28
N LYS A 128 9.06 -24.23 -5.39
CA LYS A 128 9.31 -25.59 -5.91
C LYS A 128 8.02 -26.35 -6.31
N SER A 129 6.89 -26.04 -5.70
CA SER A 129 5.55 -26.52 -6.06
C SER A 129 4.49 -25.53 -5.65
N GLU A 130 3.35 -25.52 -6.37
CA GLU A 130 2.24 -24.63 -6.01
C GLU A 130 1.66 -24.96 -4.62
N ARG A 131 1.64 -26.23 -4.22
CA ARG A 131 1.21 -26.65 -2.87
C ARG A 131 2.10 -26.05 -1.77
N ASN A 132 3.42 -26.14 -1.95
CA ASN A 132 4.36 -25.56 -1.00
C ASN A 132 4.28 -24.01 -1.00
N PHE A 133 4.18 -23.39 -2.19
CA PHE A 133 4.01 -21.95 -2.30
C PHE A 133 2.75 -21.47 -1.56
N ALA A 134 1.62 -22.17 -1.68
CA ALA A 134 0.39 -21.84 -0.97
C ALA A 134 0.55 -21.94 0.56
N LYS A 135 1.35 -22.92 1.07
CA LYS A 135 1.73 -22.97 2.49
C LYS A 135 2.54 -21.74 2.90
N LEU A 136 3.51 -21.32 2.07
CA LEU A 136 4.31 -20.11 2.31
C LEU A 136 3.45 -18.85 2.28
N MET A 137 2.52 -18.73 1.32
CA MET A 137 1.52 -17.64 1.27
C MET A 137 0.70 -17.57 2.56
N THR A 138 0.23 -18.70 3.07
CA THR A 138 -0.56 -18.78 4.31
C THR A 138 0.29 -18.39 5.53
N LYS A 139 1.56 -18.86 5.60
CA LYS A 139 2.52 -18.44 6.63
C LYS A 139 2.78 -16.94 6.59
N LYS A 140 2.94 -16.36 5.38
CA LYS A 140 3.08 -14.91 5.19
C LYS A 140 1.83 -14.16 5.63
N ALA A 141 0.63 -14.63 5.25
CA ALA A 141 -0.63 -14.04 5.68
C ALA A 141 -0.75 -13.94 7.20
N LYS A 142 -0.44 -15.02 7.93
CA LYS A 142 -0.42 -15.02 9.41
C LYS A 142 0.56 -13.97 9.96
N LYS A 143 1.78 -13.87 9.38
CA LYS A 143 2.78 -12.87 9.79
C LYS A 143 2.32 -11.43 9.54
N LEU A 144 1.42 -11.19 8.59
CA LEU A 144 0.83 -9.90 8.30
C LEU A 144 -0.42 -9.60 9.14
N GLY A 145 -0.84 -10.51 10.03
CA GLY A 145 -2.05 -10.36 10.84
C GLY A 145 -3.34 -10.80 10.15
N MET A 146 -3.25 -11.48 8.99
CA MET A 146 -4.41 -12.02 8.26
C MET A 146 -4.85 -13.37 8.85
N ASN A 147 -5.39 -13.34 10.07
CA ASN A 147 -5.62 -14.55 10.88
C ASN A 147 -6.76 -15.45 10.39
N ARG A 148 -7.63 -14.93 9.53
CA ARG A 148 -8.77 -15.67 8.95
C ARG A 148 -8.54 -16.08 7.49
N THR A 149 -7.28 -16.00 7.00
CA THR A 149 -6.90 -16.28 5.61
C THR A 149 -6.09 -17.56 5.48
N ILE A 150 -6.52 -18.40 4.54
CA ILE A 150 -5.81 -19.62 4.12
C ILE A 150 -5.73 -19.64 2.60
N PHE A 151 -4.53 -19.79 2.05
CA PHE A 151 -4.30 -20.00 0.63
C PHE A 151 -4.06 -21.46 0.31
N LYS A 152 -4.61 -21.95 -0.82
CA LYS A 152 -4.47 -23.32 -1.33
C LYS A 152 -3.84 -23.39 -2.71
N ASN A 153 -3.83 -22.27 -3.43
CA ASN A 153 -3.15 -22.08 -4.72
C ASN A 153 -2.73 -20.62 -4.89
N ALA A 154 -1.95 -20.33 -5.93
CA ALA A 154 -1.41 -19.00 -6.20
C ALA A 154 -2.35 -18.09 -7.02
N SER A 155 -3.36 -18.66 -7.63
CA SER A 155 -4.22 -17.98 -8.62
C SER A 155 -5.54 -17.48 -8.06
N GLY A 156 -6.08 -18.14 -7.04
CA GLY A 156 -7.43 -17.92 -6.54
C GLY A 156 -8.49 -18.78 -7.25
N LEU A 157 -8.07 -19.79 -8.00
CA LEU A 157 -8.97 -20.79 -8.57
C LEU A 157 -9.74 -21.52 -7.45
N PRO A 158 -10.94 -22.04 -7.77
CA PRO A 158 -11.81 -22.67 -6.77
C PRO A 158 -11.12 -23.74 -5.94
N ASN A 159 -11.21 -23.59 -4.63
CA ASN A 159 -10.80 -24.57 -3.62
C ASN A 159 -11.58 -24.28 -2.33
N ARG A 160 -12.29 -25.27 -1.79
CA ARG A 160 -13.13 -25.10 -0.60
C ARG A 160 -12.37 -24.58 0.63
N GLY A 161 -11.10 -24.92 0.76
CA GLY A 161 -10.25 -24.48 1.87
C GLY A 161 -9.54 -23.14 1.65
N GLN A 162 -9.71 -22.48 0.49
CA GLN A 162 -9.11 -21.19 0.20
C GLN A 162 -10.06 -20.06 0.57
N LEU A 163 -9.85 -19.47 1.74
CA LEU A 163 -10.75 -18.50 2.34
C LEU A 163 -9.98 -17.28 2.82
N SER A 164 -10.64 -16.13 2.80
CA SER A 164 -10.15 -14.86 3.34
C SER A 164 -11.31 -13.99 3.81
N THR A 165 -11.02 -12.80 4.35
CA THR A 165 -12.02 -11.81 4.77
C THR A 165 -11.74 -10.45 4.15
N ALA A 166 -12.74 -9.55 4.15
CA ALA A 166 -12.56 -8.21 3.63
C ALA A 166 -11.52 -7.42 4.45
N ARG A 167 -11.49 -7.61 5.77
CA ARG A 167 -10.47 -7.02 6.64
C ARG A 167 -9.06 -7.55 6.33
N ASP A 168 -8.90 -8.87 6.19
CA ASP A 168 -7.61 -9.46 5.86
C ASP A 168 -7.09 -9.00 4.49
N MET A 169 -7.98 -8.88 3.50
CA MET A 169 -7.58 -8.37 2.18
C MET A 169 -7.21 -6.88 2.21
N ALA A 170 -7.84 -6.08 3.07
CA ALA A 170 -7.41 -4.69 3.30
C ALA A 170 -6.04 -4.64 3.98
N THR A 171 -5.80 -5.50 4.97
CA THR A 171 -4.49 -5.66 5.62
C THR A 171 -3.41 -6.01 4.59
N LEU A 172 -3.70 -6.93 3.66
CA LEU A 172 -2.76 -7.28 2.58
C LEU A 172 -2.51 -6.11 1.64
N GLY A 173 -3.56 -5.36 1.27
CA GLY A 173 -3.46 -4.16 0.44
C GLY A 173 -2.58 -3.07 1.07
N MET A 174 -2.73 -2.82 2.36
CA MET A 174 -1.86 -1.91 3.11
C MET A 174 -0.43 -2.44 3.20
N ALA A 175 -0.26 -3.72 3.51
CA ALA A 175 1.06 -4.34 3.70
C ALA A 175 1.90 -4.34 2.43
N ILE A 176 1.32 -4.69 1.26
CA ILE A 176 2.06 -4.72 0.00
C ILE A 176 2.54 -3.32 -0.40
N ARG A 177 1.74 -2.29 -0.14
CA ARG A 177 2.14 -0.91 -0.38
C ARG A 177 3.24 -0.45 0.59
N LYS A 178 3.05 -0.69 1.89
CA LYS A 178 4.00 -0.29 2.94
C LYS A 178 5.38 -0.94 2.73
N ASN A 179 5.40 -2.24 2.44
CA ASN A 179 6.63 -3.02 2.41
C ASN A 179 7.34 -2.99 1.04
N HIS A 180 6.62 -2.62 -0.03
CA HIS A 180 7.10 -2.58 -1.41
C HIS A 180 6.61 -1.33 -2.17
N PRO A 181 6.86 -0.10 -1.68
CA PRO A 181 6.25 1.11 -2.22
C PRO A 181 6.60 1.37 -3.69
N ASN A 182 7.82 1.07 -4.12
CA ASN A 182 8.26 1.25 -5.51
C ASN A 182 7.59 0.24 -6.45
N LEU A 183 7.47 -1.03 -6.04
CA LEU A 183 6.83 -2.08 -6.82
C LEU A 183 5.29 -1.93 -6.81
N PHE A 184 4.73 -1.34 -5.77
CA PHE A 184 3.30 -1.04 -5.69
C PHE A 184 2.84 -0.12 -6.83
N LYS A 185 3.70 0.77 -7.32
CA LYS A 185 3.40 1.65 -8.46
C LYS A 185 2.98 0.88 -9.72
N LEU A 186 3.39 -0.37 -9.86
CA LEU A 186 3.02 -1.24 -10.99
C LEU A 186 1.51 -1.55 -11.03
N PHE A 187 0.80 -1.48 -9.89
CA PHE A 187 -0.66 -1.68 -9.87
C PHE A 187 -1.45 -0.61 -10.65
N LYS A 188 -0.85 0.55 -10.94
CA LYS A 188 -1.43 1.58 -11.83
C LYS A 188 -1.45 1.18 -13.31
N THR A 189 -0.78 0.09 -13.70
CA THR A 189 -0.68 -0.35 -15.10
C THR A 189 -2.05 -0.63 -15.68
N LYS A 190 -2.48 0.18 -16.66
CA LYS A 190 -3.79 0.04 -17.33
C LYS A 190 -3.79 -1.09 -18.37
N SER A 191 -2.66 -1.31 -19.03
CA SER A 191 -2.48 -2.40 -19.99
C SER A 191 -1.00 -2.71 -20.17
N PHE A 192 -0.67 -3.92 -20.69
CA PHE A 192 0.67 -4.25 -21.15
C PHE A 192 0.61 -5.11 -22.40
N VAL A 193 1.69 -5.13 -23.16
CA VAL A 193 1.81 -5.96 -24.37
C VAL A 193 2.71 -7.15 -24.06
N TYR A 194 2.28 -8.34 -24.41
CA TYR A 194 3.07 -9.55 -24.32
C TYR A 194 2.94 -10.36 -25.61
N LYS A 195 4.07 -10.62 -26.28
CA LYS A 195 4.12 -11.31 -27.61
C LYS A 195 3.12 -10.70 -28.61
N GLY A 196 3.13 -9.38 -28.75
CA GLY A 196 2.24 -8.65 -29.68
C GLY A 196 0.79 -8.46 -29.20
N ILE A 197 0.35 -9.17 -28.16
CA ILE A 197 -1.04 -9.10 -27.66
C ILE A 197 -1.14 -8.09 -26.51
N LYS A 198 -2.07 -7.13 -26.65
CA LYS A 198 -2.37 -6.13 -25.59
C LYS A 198 -3.38 -6.71 -24.61
N TYR A 199 -3.03 -6.69 -23.33
CA TYR A 199 -3.86 -7.11 -22.20
C TYR A 199 -4.25 -5.91 -21.34
N THR A 200 -5.54 -5.66 -21.19
CA THR A 200 -6.08 -4.55 -20.38
C THR A 200 -6.32 -4.99 -18.95
N ASN A 201 -6.13 -4.07 -18.00
CA ASN A 201 -6.39 -4.31 -16.58
C ASN A 201 -7.90 -4.43 -16.33
N HIS A 202 -8.28 -5.41 -15.52
CA HIS A 202 -9.67 -5.64 -15.12
C HIS A 202 -10.19 -4.64 -14.07
N ASN A 203 -9.30 -3.82 -13.48
CA ASN A 203 -9.70 -2.79 -12.52
C ASN A 203 -10.10 -1.50 -13.24
N ASN A 204 -11.39 -1.37 -13.54
CA ASN A 204 -11.94 -0.20 -14.24
C ASN A 204 -11.76 1.11 -13.46
N LEU A 205 -11.61 1.07 -12.12
CA LEU A 205 -11.43 2.28 -11.32
C LEU A 205 -10.13 3.02 -11.66
N LEU A 206 -9.10 2.35 -12.21
CA LEU A 206 -7.85 2.96 -12.64
C LEU A 206 -8.02 4.06 -13.72
N GLY A 207 -9.12 4.04 -14.46
CA GLY A 207 -9.44 5.03 -15.49
C GLY A 207 -10.63 5.92 -15.15
N SER A 208 -11.49 5.48 -14.21
CA SER A 208 -12.80 6.09 -13.97
C SER A 208 -12.96 6.75 -12.60
N TYR A 209 -12.02 6.53 -11.67
CA TYR A 209 -12.08 7.11 -10.32
C TYR A 209 -10.75 7.76 -9.94
N SER A 210 -10.77 9.07 -9.79
CA SER A 210 -9.55 9.88 -9.52
C SER A 210 -8.83 9.42 -8.27
N GLY A 211 -7.50 9.38 -8.31
CA GLY A 211 -6.65 8.93 -7.21
C GLY A 211 -6.48 7.43 -7.09
N THR A 212 -7.15 6.61 -7.93
CA THR A 212 -6.99 5.15 -7.90
C THR A 212 -5.60 4.76 -8.40
N ASP A 213 -4.88 3.95 -7.59
CA ASP A 213 -3.55 3.43 -7.93
C ASP A 213 -3.41 1.90 -7.74
N GLY A 214 -4.51 1.21 -7.51
CA GLY A 214 -4.57 -0.26 -7.35
C GLY A 214 -5.96 -0.76 -6.97
N ILE A 215 -6.10 -2.03 -6.64
CA ILE A 215 -5.08 -3.09 -6.57
C ILE A 215 -5.49 -4.26 -7.46
N LYS A 216 -6.64 -4.94 -7.16
CA LYS A 216 -7.00 -6.16 -7.87
C LYS A 216 -8.49 -6.46 -7.84
N THR A 217 -8.98 -7.03 -8.94
CA THR A 217 -10.32 -7.63 -9.05
C THR A 217 -10.27 -9.15 -8.93
N GLY A 218 -11.36 -9.77 -8.55
CA GLY A 218 -11.52 -11.21 -8.53
C GLY A 218 -12.96 -11.62 -8.87
N TYR A 219 -13.11 -12.80 -9.48
CA TYR A 219 -14.39 -13.40 -9.76
C TYR A 219 -14.28 -14.93 -9.79
N THR A 220 -15.23 -15.59 -9.19
CA THR A 220 -15.64 -16.97 -9.43
C THR A 220 -17.14 -17.05 -9.19
N ASN A 221 -17.80 -18.09 -9.72
CA ASN A 221 -19.25 -18.26 -9.47
C ASN A 221 -19.59 -18.27 -7.97
N ALA A 222 -18.75 -18.93 -7.16
CA ALA A 222 -18.97 -19.03 -5.72
C ALA A 222 -18.61 -17.76 -4.95
N SER A 223 -17.74 -16.86 -5.49
CA SER A 223 -17.31 -15.64 -4.79
C SER A 223 -18.10 -14.39 -5.20
N GLY A 224 -18.77 -14.42 -6.37
CA GLY A 224 -19.21 -13.20 -7.01
C GLY A 224 -18.05 -12.30 -7.41
N PHE A 225 -18.33 -11.04 -7.74
CA PHE A 225 -17.33 -10.05 -8.18
C PHE A 225 -16.72 -9.34 -6.99
N ASN A 226 -15.40 -9.47 -6.84
CA ASN A 226 -14.60 -8.93 -5.74
C ASN A 226 -13.69 -7.79 -6.22
N LEU A 227 -13.30 -6.89 -5.30
CA LEU A 227 -12.35 -5.81 -5.56
C LEU A 227 -11.62 -5.43 -4.27
N VAL A 228 -10.31 -5.28 -4.37
CA VAL A 228 -9.51 -4.47 -3.46
C VAL A 228 -9.08 -3.22 -4.22
N ALA A 229 -9.48 -2.06 -3.74
CA ALA A 229 -9.11 -0.76 -4.29
C ALA A 229 -8.17 0.00 -3.36
N SER A 230 -7.22 0.71 -3.93
CA SER A 230 -6.39 1.70 -3.26
C SER A 230 -6.60 3.03 -3.95
N VAL A 231 -6.91 4.06 -3.17
CA VAL A 231 -7.18 5.42 -3.67
C VAL A 231 -6.48 6.42 -2.78
N GLU A 232 -5.74 7.33 -3.40
CA GLU A 232 -5.08 8.43 -2.71
C GLU A 232 -5.56 9.77 -3.24
N ARG A 233 -6.00 10.65 -2.34
CA ARG A 233 -6.36 12.04 -2.61
C ARG A 233 -5.91 12.92 -1.47
N ASN A 234 -5.28 14.06 -1.79
CA ASN A 234 -4.86 15.07 -0.80
C ASN A 234 -4.04 14.48 0.37
N GLY A 235 -3.13 13.53 0.07
CA GLY A 235 -2.32 12.85 1.09
C GLY A 235 -3.07 11.83 1.95
N GLN A 236 -4.36 11.62 1.71
CA GLN A 236 -5.18 10.63 2.40
C GLN A 236 -5.33 9.38 1.53
N ARG A 237 -4.92 8.24 2.07
CA ARG A 237 -5.04 6.95 1.38
C ARG A 237 -6.09 6.07 2.01
N ILE A 238 -6.95 5.54 1.15
CA ILE A 238 -8.00 4.60 1.50
C ILE A 238 -7.77 3.27 0.82
N ILE A 239 -7.92 2.21 1.60
CA ILE A 239 -8.09 0.85 1.09
C ILE A 239 -9.54 0.45 1.25
N GLY A 240 -10.18 0.12 0.13
CA GLY A 240 -11.54 -0.39 0.08
C GLY A 240 -11.56 -1.85 -0.40
N VAL A 241 -12.40 -2.67 0.22
CA VAL A 241 -12.61 -4.07 -0.19
C VAL A 241 -14.10 -4.35 -0.33
N VAL A 242 -14.48 -5.00 -1.42
CA VAL A 242 -15.84 -5.51 -1.66
C VAL A 242 -15.75 -6.98 -2.09
N PHE A 243 -16.51 -7.83 -1.44
CA PHE A 243 -16.77 -9.21 -1.82
C PHE A 243 -18.23 -9.41 -2.23
N GLY A 244 -18.49 -10.38 -3.11
CA GLY A 244 -19.85 -10.85 -3.38
C GLY A 244 -20.71 -9.96 -4.27
N GLY A 245 -20.10 -9.10 -5.08
CA GLY A 245 -20.86 -8.30 -6.05
C GLY A 245 -21.55 -9.15 -7.10
N LYS A 246 -22.81 -8.83 -7.44
CA LYS A 246 -23.60 -9.58 -8.46
C LYS A 246 -23.05 -9.40 -9.88
N LYS A 247 -22.55 -8.21 -10.22
CA LYS A 247 -21.95 -7.84 -11.52
C LYS A 247 -20.72 -6.97 -11.30
N ALA A 248 -19.75 -6.98 -12.22
CA ALA A 248 -18.56 -6.11 -12.14
C ALA A 248 -18.95 -4.63 -12.01
N ARG A 249 -19.89 -4.16 -12.86
CA ARG A 249 -20.36 -2.77 -12.85
C ARG A 249 -21.03 -2.37 -11.53
N SER A 250 -21.85 -3.25 -10.93
CA SER A 250 -22.51 -2.95 -9.64
C SER A 250 -21.50 -2.94 -8.50
N ARG A 251 -20.51 -3.85 -8.51
CA ARG A 251 -19.39 -3.85 -7.55
C ARG A 251 -18.59 -2.55 -7.64
N ASP A 252 -18.25 -2.07 -8.86
CA ASP A 252 -17.51 -0.82 -9.08
C ASP A 252 -18.32 0.39 -8.60
N LYS A 253 -19.59 0.49 -8.96
CA LYS A 253 -20.49 1.54 -8.46
C LYS A 253 -20.58 1.55 -6.92
N HIS A 254 -20.66 0.37 -6.32
CA HIS A 254 -20.73 0.25 -4.86
C HIS A 254 -19.43 0.69 -4.20
N MET A 255 -18.26 0.27 -4.71
CA MET A 255 -16.96 0.74 -4.24
C MET A 255 -16.83 2.26 -4.33
N ILE A 256 -17.22 2.86 -5.45
CA ILE A 256 -17.23 4.33 -5.64
C ILE A 256 -18.14 5.00 -4.60
N LYS A 257 -19.34 4.45 -4.33
CA LYS A 257 -20.23 4.99 -3.29
C LYS A 257 -19.59 4.99 -1.91
N LEU A 258 -18.90 3.91 -1.53
CA LEU A 258 -18.19 3.80 -0.27
C LEU A 258 -17.02 4.79 -0.19
N LEU A 259 -16.22 4.90 -1.24
CA LEU A 259 -15.10 5.83 -1.31
C LEU A 259 -15.56 7.29 -1.29
N ASN A 260 -16.64 7.62 -2.01
CA ASN A 260 -17.22 8.97 -1.99
C ASN A 260 -17.72 9.36 -0.61
N LYS A 261 -18.38 8.43 0.11
CA LYS A 261 -18.83 8.68 1.49
C LYS A 261 -17.64 9.07 2.38
N TYR A 262 -16.50 8.38 2.24
CA TYR A 262 -15.29 8.71 2.95
C TYR A 262 -14.74 10.09 2.56
N PHE A 263 -14.50 10.33 1.26
CA PHE A 263 -13.87 11.57 0.80
C PHE A 263 -14.77 12.81 0.97
N LYS A 264 -16.08 12.65 1.22
CA LYS A 264 -16.96 13.74 1.65
C LYS A 264 -16.77 14.12 3.12
N THR A 265 -16.39 13.16 3.97
CA THR A 265 -16.18 13.38 5.41
C THR A 265 -14.76 13.83 5.75
N VAL A 266 -13.84 13.75 4.79
CA VAL A 266 -12.46 14.21 4.94
C VAL A 266 -12.33 15.55 4.20
N PRO A 267 -11.90 16.64 4.86
CA PRO A 267 -11.64 17.90 4.20
C PRO A 267 -10.71 17.72 2.99
N SER A 268 -11.03 18.36 1.89
CA SER A 268 -10.28 18.25 0.63
C SER A 268 -8.85 18.81 0.69
N LYS A 269 -8.54 19.56 1.75
CA LYS A 269 -7.18 19.96 2.14
C LYS A 269 -6.94 19.47 3.58
N PRO A 270 -5.73 19.02 3.96
CA PRO A 270 -5.38 19.06 5.36
C PRO A 270 -5.58 20.52 5.76
N LEU A 271 -6.43 20.77 6.74
CA LEU A 271 -6.50 22.06 7.40
C LEU A 271 -5.17 22.28 8.12
N VAL A 272 -4.14 22.64 7.38
CA VAL A 272 -3.12 23.51 7.91
C VAL A 272 -3.82 24.87 7.99
N ARG A 273 -4.68 25.04 9.00
CA ARG A 273 -4.94 26.37 9.53
C ARG A 273 -3.58 26.84 10.01
N MET A 274 -2.91 27.61 9.18
CA MET A 274 -1.90 28.53 9.67
C MET A 274 -2.69 29.39 10.65
N ALA A 275 -2.49 29.15 11.97
CA ALA A 275 -3.01 30.04 12.98
C ALA A 275 -2.54 31.43 12.59
N LYS A 276 -3.47 32.35 12.35
CA LYS A 276 -3.14 33.75 12.16
C LYS A 276 -2.30 34.17 13.37
N PRO A 277 -1.30 35.03 13.23
CA PRO A 277 -0.45 35.47 14.34
C PRO A 277 -1.23 36.01 15.55
N SER A 278 -2.50 36.39 15.38
CA SER A 278 -3.42 36.85 16.43
C SER A 278 -4.06 35.75 17.27
N GLU A 279 -3.92 34.47 16.92
CA GLU A 279 -4.56 33.34 17.64
C GLU A 279 -3.57 32.58 18.55
N LEU A 280 -2.38 33.11 18.82
CA LEU A 280 -1.46 32.55 19.83
C LEU A 280 -2.01 32.86 21.24
N PRO A 281 -2.06 31.86 22.15
CA PRO A 281 -2.50 32.08 23.52
C PRO A 281 -1.66 33.15 24.20
N LYS A 282 -2.29 34.12 24.82
CA LYS A 282 -1.62 35.25 25.53
C LYS A 282 -0.86 34.85 26.80
N ASN A 283 -0.96 33.60 27.23
CA ASN A 283 -0.29 33.08 28.42
C ASN A 283 0.97 32.29 28.04
N ARG A 284 2.10 32.95 28.04
CA ARG A 284 3.43 32.29 28.08
C ARG A 284 3.79 31.99 29.54
N PRO A 285 4.17 30.75 29.88
CA PRO A 285 4.86 30.52 31.16
C PRO A 285 6.16 31.32 31.18
N LYS A 286 6.42 32.09 32.23
CA LYS A 286 7.69 32.76 32.46
C LYS A 286 8.80 31.70 32.58
N LEU A 287 9.71 31.67 31.62
CA LEU A 287 10.90 30.82 31.69
C LEU A 287 11.82 31.34 32.81
N ALA A 288 12.12 30.48 33.77
CA ALA A 288 13.13 30.71 34.78
C ALA A 288 14.51 31.02 34.14
N VAL A 289 15.18 31.98 34.69
CA VAL A 289 16.56 32.39 34.33
C VAL A 289 17.47 31.21 34.62
N VAL A 290 18.10 30.63 33.62
CA VAL A 290 19.13 29.61 33.79
C VAL A 290 20.52 30.26 33.70
N ASP A 291 21.29 29.96 34.71
CA ASP A 291 22.64 30.36 35.07
C ASP A 291 23.64 30.45 33.91
N LYS A 292 24.52 31.44 34.02
CA LYS A 292 25.69 31.69 33.17
C LYS A 292 26.85 30.78 33.61
N ASN A 293 26.89 29.54 33.15
CA ASN A 293 28.15 28.77 33.10
C ASN A 293 27.98 27.55 32.21
N VAL A 294 28.26 27.65 30.93
CA VAL A 294 28.45 26.49 30.04
C VAL A 294 29.76 26.72 29.28
N LYS A 295 30.76 25.90 29.62
CA LYS A 295 32.04 25.77 28.93
C LYS A 295 31.83 25.47 27.43
N SER A 296 32.63 26.14 26.61
CA SER A 296 32.70 25.94 25.16
C SER A 296 33.11 24.50 24.82
N PHE A 297 32.26 23.78 24.10
CA PHE A 297 32.64 22.53 23.46
C PHE A 297 33.01 22.81 22.00
N SER A 298 34.30 22.57 21.69
CA SER A 298 34.84 22.58 20.34
C SER A 298 34.35 21.37 19.55
N ILE A 299 33.85 21.59 18.33
CA ILE A 299 33.44 20.56 17.37
C ILE A 299 34.65 20.25 16.48
N PRO A 300 35.08 18.98 16.32
CA PRO A 300 36.13 18.63 15.37
C PRO A 300 35.64 18.83 13.93
N SER A 301 36.33 19.68 13.19
CA SER A 301 36.21 19.81 11.75
C SER A 301 36.98 18.67 11.09
N LYS A 302 36.32 17.65 10.61
CA LYS A 302 36.92 16.69 9.70
C LYS A 302 36.27 16.87 8.33
N ILE A 303 36.96 17.56 7.44
CA ILE A 303 36.66 17.61 6.03
C ILE A 303 37.08 16.27 5.44
N VAL A 304 36.15 15.49 4.94
CA VAL A 304 36.43 14.33 4.10
C VAL A 304 36.09 14.73 2.68
N ASN A 305 37.13 14.98 1.89
CA ASN A 305 37.03 15.04 0.44
C ASN A 305 36.72 13.65 -0.08
N LEU A 306 35.61 13.47 -0.72
CA LEU A 306 35.31 12.31 -1.57
C LEU A 306 34.96 12.82 -2.96
N SER A 307 35.94 12.65 -3.83
CA SER A 307 35.80 12.82 -5.28
C SER A 307 34.99 11.69 -5.90
N SER A 308 34.12 12.09 -6.81
CA SER A 308 33.62 11.41 -8.02
C SER A 308 32.99 10.03 -7.94
N SER A 309 31.68 9.93 -8.21
CA SER A 309 31.18 9.34 -9.47
C SER A 309 29.65 9.44 -9.57
N ASN A 310 29.22 9.97 -10.69
CA ASN A 310 27.93 10.03 -11.34
C ASN A 310 26.81 9.08 -10.84
N SER A 311 25.73 9.69 -10.29
CA SER A 311 24.34 9.46 -10.69
C SER A 311 23.50 10.60 -10.12
N LEU A 312 22.89 11.40 -10.99
CA LEU A 312 21.90 12.44 -10.64
C LEU A 312 20.67 11.74 -10.03
N GLN A 313 20.72 11.43 -8.74
CA GLN A 313 19.53 11.17 -7.96
C GLN A 313 19.07 12.54 -7.42
N ASP A 314 17.80 12.88 -7.64
CA ASP A 314 17.19 14.09 -7.08
C ASP A 314 17.39 14.09 -5.55
N GLU A 315 18.38 14.83 -5.09
CA GLU A 315 18.62 15.04 -3.66
C GLU A 315 17.50 15.93 -3.11
N TRP A 316 17.01 15.56 -1.94
CA TRP A 316 15.98 16.29 -1.22
C TRP A 316 16.52 16.76 0.12
N PHE A 317 15.92 17.81 0.64
CA PHE A 317 16.14 18.25 2.01
C PHE A 317 14.82 18.50 2.71
N ILE A 318 14.86 18.52 4.04
CA ILE A 318 13.73 18.96 4.85
C ILE A 318 14.07 20.27 5.53
N GLN A 319 13.12 21.21 5.55
CA GLN A 319 13.21 22.45 6.29
C GLN A 319 12.28 22.38 7.49
N ILE A 320 12.86 22.51 8.70
CA ILE A 320 12.11 22.43 9.97
C ILE A 320 11.50 23.77 10.36
N GLY A 321 12.12 24.86 9.93
CA GLY A 321 11.61 26.20 10.20
C GLY A 321 12.68 27.29 10.06
N ALA A 322 12.28 28.52 10.39
CA ALA A 322 13.15 29.66 10.50
C ALA A 322 12.93 30.35 11.85
N PHE A 323 13.99 30.69 12.56
CA PHE A 323 13.99 31.11 13.96
C PHE A 323 14.71 32.46 14.14
N LYS A 324 14.23 33.31 15.04
CA LYS A 324 14.84 34.64 15.30
C LYS A 324 16.26 34.57 15.85
N ASN A 325 16.61 33.51 16.55
CA ASN A 325 17.97 33.34 17.06
C ASN A 325 18.55 31.96 16.76
N ARG A 326 19.88 31.89 16.71
CA ARG A 326 20.62 30.68 16.38
C ARG A 326 20.42 29.54 17.39
N LEU A 327 20.25 29.87 18.68
CA LEU A 327 20.05 28.88 19.74
C LEU A 327 18.71 28.12 19.55
N ASN A 328 17.63 28.83 19.19
CA ASN A 328 16.33 28.21 18.91
C ASN A 328 16.38 27.32 17.66
N ALA A 329 17.17 27.72 16.65
CA ALA A 329 17.40 26.89 15.47
C ALA A 329 18.13 25.57 15.83
N HIS A 330 19.17 25.63 16.66
CA HIS A 330 19.86 24.42 17.17
C HIS A 330 18.94 23.55 18.03
N LYS A 331 18.10 24.14 18.89
CA LYS A 331 17.13 23.38 19.71
C LYS A 331 16.11 22.66 18.81
N ALA A 332 15.64 23.31 17.76
CA ALA A 332 14.71 22.71 16.81
C ALA A 332 15.36 21.52 16.04
N ALA A 333 16.62 21.68 15.61
CA ALA A 333 17.35 20.59 14.95
C ALA A 333 17.54 19.37 15.89
N ARG A 334 17.91 19.62 17.15
CA ARG A 334 18.06 18.57 18.17
C ARG A 334 16.72 17.88 18.44
N ASN A 335 15.65 18.65 18.60
CA ASN A 335 14.32 18.10 18.85
C ASN A 335 13.86 17.21 17.67
N ALA A 336 14.09 17.62 16.43
CA ALA A 336 13.80 16.80 15.27
C ALA A 336 14.57 15.46 15.28
N ARG A 337 15.86 15.46 15.65
CA ARG A 337 16.65 14.23 15.78
C ARG A 337 16.11 13.31 16.88
N ASN A 338 15.64 13.86 17.99
CA ASN A 338 15.07 13.07 19.08
C ASN A 338 13.73 12.42 18.70
N ILE A 339 12.95 13.08 17.83
CA ILE A 339 11.66 12.54 17.34
C ILE A 339 11.86 11.44 16.30
N VAL A 340 12.87 11.59 15.42
CA VAL A 340 13.14 10.68 14.30
C VAL A 340 14.62 10.28 14.28
N PRO A 341 15.12 9.57 15.31
CA PRO A 341 16.54 9.28 15.46
C PRO A 341 17.11 8.36 14.37
N GLU A 342 16.32 7.41 13.88
CA GLU A 342 16.78 6.46 12.86
C GLU A 342 17.09 7.13 11.51
N GLN A 343 16.39 8.21 11.16
CA GLN A 343 16.54 8.88 9.87
C GLN A 343 17.36 10.17 9.95
N LEU A 344 17.33 10.88 11.09
CA LEU A 344 18.00 12.17 11.24
C LEU A 344 19.23 12.14 12.16
N GLY A 345 19.45 11.06 12.92
CA GLY A 345 20.49 10.99 13.94
C GLY A 345 21.89 11.34 13.40
N ASN A 346 22.23 10.80 12.25
CA ASN A 346 23.56 10.96 11.62
C ASN A 346 23.58 11.98 10.47
N LEU A 347 22.42 12.58 10.10
CA LEU A 347 22.38 13.54 9.01
C LEU A 347 22.86 14.92 9.43
N PRO A 348 23.63 15.62 8.59
CA PRO A 348 24.06 16.99 8.86
C PRO A 348 22.86 17.95 8.85
N ALA A 349 22.74 18.77 9.90
CA ALA A 349 21.79 19.86 9.94
C ALA A 349 22.48 21.16 9.49
N SER A 350 22.05 21.71 8.38
CA SER A 350 22.49 23.01 7.87
C SER A 350 21.70 24.14 8.53
N LEU A 351 22.38 25.12 9.10
CA LEU A 351 21.81 26.35 9.64
C LEU A 351 22.26 27.53 8.79
N SER A 352 21.36 28.15 8.06
CA SER A 352 21.64 29.31 7.22
C SER A 352 20.91 30.54 7.71
N LYS A 353 21.59 31.70 7.69
CA LYS A 353 20.98 33.01 7.98
C LYS A 353 20.26 33.48 6.72
N ILE A 354 18.99 33.84 6.85
CA ILE A 354 18.15 34.37 5.77
C ILE A 354 17.58 35.72 6.17
N THR A 355 17.36 36.59 5.20
CA THR A 355 16.68 37.87 5.38
C THR A 355 15.21 37.72 4.99
N LYS A 356 14.32 38.30 5.77
CA LYS A 356 12.91 38.45 5.46
C LYS A 356 12.55 39.91 5.55
N THR A 357 11.95 40.47 4.53
CA THR A 357 11.37 41.82 4.56
C THR A 357 10.07 41.77 5.34
N ASN A 358 9.92 42.60 6.33
CA ASN A 358 8.62 42.76 7.04
C ASN A 358 7.76 43.71 6.24
N ASP A 359 6.64 43.22 5.72
CA ASP A 359 5.74 43.98 4.83
C ASP A 359 5.10 45.19 5.52
N GLU A 360 5.01 45.20 6.87
CA GLU A 360 4.40 46.30 7.64
C GLU A 360 5.34 47.47 7.88
N ASN A 361 6.69 47.23 8.01
CA ASN A 361 7.65 48.30 8.40
C ASN A 361 8.84 48.44 7.44
N LYS A 362 8.91 47.74 6.32
CA LYS A 362 10.05 47.68 5.39
C LYS A 362 11.40 47.37 6.06
N SER A 363 11.41 46.84 7.27
CA SER A 363 12.63 46.45 8.00
C SER A 363 13.08 45.03 7.64
N LEU A 364 14.40 44.86 7.52
CA LEU A 364 15.00 43.53 7.30
C LEU A 364 15.09 42.77 8.60
N GLU A 365 14.36 41.66 8.71
CA GLU A 365 14.46 40.73 9.83
C GLU A 365 15.37 39.55 9.46
N TYR A 366 16.33 39.23 10.31
CA TYR A 366 17.22 38.08 10.12
C TYR A 366 16.65 36.85 10.82
N LEU A 367 16.54 35.74 10.09
CA LEU A 367 16.08 34.46 10.61
C LEU A 367 17.11 33.37 10.36
N TRP A 368 17.19 32.39 11.27
CA TRP A 368 18.02 31.20 11.15
C TRP A 368 17.18 30.05 10.63
N ARG A 369 17.43 29.63 9.36
CA ARG A 369 16.74 28.52 8.70
C ARG A 369 17.44 27.21 9.00
N VAL A 370 16.68 26.17 9.38
CA VAL A 370 17.18 24.83 9.70
C VAL A 370 16.76 23.84 8.61
N ARG A 371 17.75 23.16 8.00
CA ARG A 371 17.55 22.13 6.99
C ARG A 371 18.36 20.89 7.32
N PHE A 372 17.80 19.69 7.04
CA PHE A 372 18.55 18.45 6.94
C PHE A 372 18.65 18.10 5.46
N ILE A 373 19.86 17.86 4.99
CA ILE A 373 20.21 17.62 3.58
C ILE A 373 20.52 16.14 3.34
N GLU A 374 20.73 15.74 2.08
CA GLU A 374 21.11 14.37 1.70
C GLU A 374 20.03 13.31 1.96
N LEU A 375 18.79 13.68 1.71
CA LEU A 375 17.65 12.77 1.80
C LEU A 375 17.15 12.37 0.41
N ALA A 376 16.73 11.14 0.25
CA ALA A 376 15.91 10.77 -0.90
C ALA A 376 14.48 11.33 -0.73
N GLU A 377 13.74 11.58 -1.82
CA GLU A 377 12.38 12.13 -1.77
C GLU A 377 11.47 11.43 -0.76
N TYR A 378 11.46 10.09 -0.78
CA TYR A 378 10.61 9.31 0.10
C TYR A 378 11.01 9.47 1.58
N GLN A 379 12.31 9.62 1.87
CA GLN A 379 12.83 9.85 3.24
C GLN A 379 12.41 11.25 3.72
N ALA A 380 12.63 12.28 2.91
CA ALA A 380 12.24 13.65 3.23
C ALA A 380 10.74 13.76 3.57
N ARG A 381 9.89 13.11 2.77
CA ARG A 381 8.44 13.10 2.99
C ARG A 381 8.03 12.28 4.20
N SER A 382 8.69 11.13 4.46
CA SER A 382 8.40 10.27 5.62
C SER A 382 8.78 10.96 6.92
N VAL A 383 9.98 11.54 6.98
CA VAL A 383 10.49 12.28 8.15
C VAL A 383 9.60 13.48 8.47
N CYS A 384 9.20 14.26 7.45
CA CYS A 384 8.30 15.38 7.69
C CYS A 384 6.93 14.94 8.21
N ALA A 385 6.38 13.83 7.73
CA ALA A 385 5.12 13.29 8.24
C ALA A 385 5.22 12.92 9.74
N GLU A 386 6.33 12.34 10.15
CA GLU A 386 6.58 11.95 11.56
C GLU A 386 6.79 13.17 12.46
N LEU A 387 7.55 14.17 12.00
CA LEU A 387 7.74 15.44 12.71
C LEU A 387 6.42 16.20 12.88
N TRP A 388 5.55 16.21 11.88
CA TRP A 388 4.23 16.84 11.98
C TRP A 388 3.32 16.15 13.01
N THR A 389 3.36 14.82 13.09
CA THR A 389 2.56 14.10 14.12
C THR A 389 3.01 14.42 15.54
N SER A 390 4.27 14.85 15.68
CA SER A 390 4.88 15.28 16.95
C SER A 390 4.81 16.80 17.18
N GLY A 391 4.06 17.54 16.34
CA GLY A 391 3.86 18.98 16.46
C GLY A 391 5.01 19.84 15.96
N LEU A 392 6.01 19.27 15.27
CA LEU A 392 7.11 20.02 14.69
C LEU A 392 6.85 20.35 13.21
N SER A 393 6.98 21.62 12.83
CA SER A 393 6.83 22.03 11.42
C SER A 393 7.94 21.42 10.57
N CYS A 394 7.60 20.92 9.37
CA CYS A 394 8.56 20.35 8.43
C CYS A 394 8.06 20.51 6.99
N ILE A 395 8.95 20.88 6.07
CA ILE A 395 8.66 21.02 4.65
C ILE A 395 9.70 20.21 3.85
N PRO A 396 9.31 19.16 3.12
CA PRO A 396 10.21 18.45 2.22
C PRO A 396 10.33 19.22 0.90
N LEU A 397 11.55 19.46 0.45
CA LEU A 397 11.86 20.26 -0.75
C LEU A 397 12.93 19.56 -1.59
N PRO A 398 12.85 19.58 -2.94
CA PRO A 398 13.91 19.11 -3.81
C PRO A 398 15.10 20.08 -3.79
N SER A 399 16.32 19.59 -3.99
CA SER A 399 17.57 20.39 -3.96
C SER A 399 17.64 21.44 -5.05
N ASN A 400 16.88 21.27 -6.15
CA ASN A 400 16.82 22.22 -7.25
C ASN A 400 16.06 23.52 -6.93
N ASN A 401 15.38 23.61 -5.79
CA ASN A 401 14.80 24.86 -5.29
C ASN A 401 15.85 25.68 -4.52
N LYS A 402 16.76 26.32 -5.24
CA LYS A 402 17.61 27.42 -4.75
C LYS A 402 16.75 28.67 -4.64
N SER A 403 16.11 28.90 -3.49
CA SER A 403 15.57 30.19 -3.07
C SER A 403 15.67 30.33 -1.54
#